data_539f98786c7e176ec09fdff168da4066
#
_entry.id   539f98786c7e176ec09fdff168da4066
#
_cell.length_a   1.000
_cell.length_b   1.000
_cell.length_c   1.000
_cell.angle_alpha   90.00
_cell.angle_beta   90.00
_cell.angle_gamma   90.00
#
_symmetry.space_group_name_H-M   'P 1'
#
loop_
_entity.id
_entity.type
_entity.pdbx_description
1 polymer ?
#
loop_
_entity_poly.entity_id
_entity_poly.type
_entity_poly.pdbx_seq_one_letter_code
_entity_poly.pdbx_strand_id
1 'polypeptide(L)'
;MDSHKLDFAAESFDLIVCRNVTWSLTDPQSAYKEWRRVLKPGGRLLVFDANWNRHLWDEEMQQKRVEDQQNYVDKGFGELPHHKDIEETDRLSLLLPLTREWRPEWDIRTLKKEGFANIFAEENLNAKVLDAKQQVLNRSTPMFMICAEK
;
A
#
# COMPACT_ATOMS: atom_id res chain seq x y z
N MET A 1 16.29 -10.93 1.31
CA MET A 1 16.23 -10.71 -0.16
C MET A 1 15.66 -9.32 -0.37
N ASP A 2 16.25 -8.54 -1.26
CA ASP A 2 15.83 -7.17 -1.56
C ASP A 2 14.72 -7.19 -2.62
N SER A 3 13.61 -6.48 -2.36
CA SER A 3 12.48 -6.39 -3.30
C SER A 3 12.83 -5.68 -4.62
N HIS A 4 13.93 -4.92 -4.64
CA HIS A 4 14.42 -4.22 -5.82
C HIS A 4 15.38 -5.09 -6.66
N LYS A 5 15.85 -6.21 -6.11
CA LYS A 5 16.74 -7.15 -6.77
C LYS A 5 16.49 -8.55 -6.23
N LEU A 6 15.75 -9.33 -6.99
CA LEU A 6 15.37 -10.69 -6.61
C LEU A 6 16.36 -11.71 -7.17
N ASP A 7 16.80 -12.66 -6.33
CA ASP A 7 17.70 -13.75 -6.73
C ASP A 7 16.95 -14.88 -7.47
N PHE A 8 16.06 -14.50 -8.39
CA PHE A 8 15.33 -15.45 -9.24
C PHE A 8 15.61 -15.18 -10.71
N ALA A 9 15.58 -16.24 -11.51
CA ALA A 9 15.65 -16.11 -12.96
C ALA A 9 14.45 -15.29 -13.48
N ALA A 10 14.60 -14.68 -14.66
CA ALA A 10 13.47 -14.09 -15.35
C ALA A 10 12.38 -15.15 -15.61
N GLU A 11 11.12 -14.72 -15.63
CA GLU A 11 9.98 -15.58 -15.99
C GLU A 11 9.84 -16.83 -15.12
N SER A 12 10.05 -16.68 -13.80
CA SER A 12 9.98 -17.77 -12.82
C SER A 12 8.59 -17.96 -12.22
N PHE A 13 7.78 -16.89 -12.17
CA PHE A 13 6.51 -16.91 -11.43
C PHE A 13 5.30 -16.60 -12.28
N ASP A 14 4.20 -17.30 -12.01
CA ASP A 14 2.89 -17.01 -12.61
C ASP A 14 2.14 -15.91 -11.86
N LEU A 15 2.46 -15.73 -10.58
CA LEU A 15 1.81 -14.77 -9.69
C LEU A 15 2.79 -14.21 -8.66
N ILE A 16 2.75 -12.90 -8.47
CA ILE A 16 3.35 -12.21 -7.34
C ILE A 16 2.23 -11.55 -6.55
N VAL A 17 2.24 -11.75 -5.23
CA VAL A 17 1.29 -11.12 -4.31
C VAL A 17 2.08 -10.40 -3.22
N CYS A 18 1.76 -9.14 -2.98
CA CYS A 18 2.28 -8.41 -1.83
C CYS A 18 1.15 -7.67 -1.09
N ARG A 19 1.28 -7.58 0.22
CA ARG A 19 0.36 -6.85 1.08
C ARG A 19 1.14 -6.01 2.08
N ASN A 20 0.81 -4.71 2.15
CA ASN A 20 1.45 -3.75 3.04
C ASN A 20 2.98 -3.70 2.88
N VAL A 21 3.46 -3.72 1.63
CA VAL A 21 4.89 -3.72 1.30
C VAL A 21 5.27 -2.47 0.50
N THR A 22 4.49 -2.15 -0.52
CA THR A 22 4.90 -1.14 -1.50
C THR A 22 5.03 0.26 -0.89
N TRP A 23 4.21 0.59 0.10
CA TRP A 23 4.28 1.88 0.80
C TRP A 23 5.64 2.16 1.45
N SER A 24 6.38 1.11 1.84
CA SER A 24 7.65 1.19 2.57
C SER A 24 8.90 1.06 1.67
N LEU A 25 8.72 0.91 0.36
CA LEU A 25 9.85 0.77 -0.56
C LEU A 25 10.54 2.10 -0.79
N THR A 26 11.88 2.08 -0.81
CA THR A 26 12.72 3.26 -1.08
C THR A 26 12.78 3.60 -2.58
N ASP A 27 12.57 2.61 -3.44
CA ASP A 27 12.46 2.78 -4.90
C ASP A 27 11.38 1.84 -5.46
N PRO A 28 10.09 2.19 -5.31
CA PRO A 28 8.98 1.34 -5.73
C PRO A 28 8.92 1.12 -7.25
N GLN A 29 9.42 2.07 -8.05
CA GLN A 29 9.49 1.89 -9.50
C GLN A 29 10.45 0.77 -9.88
N SER A 30 11.67 0.75 -9.31
CA SER A 30 12.63 -0.33 -9.52
C SER A 30 12.12 -1.68 -9.05
N ALA A 31 11.36 -1.72 -7.94
CA ALA A 31 10.72 -2.94 -7.47
C ALA A 31 9.69 -3.46 -8.50
N TYR A 32 8.82 -2.60 -9.04
CA TYR A 32 7.85 -3.01 -10.06
C TYR A 32 8.53 -3.54 -11.34
N LYS A 33 9.61 -2.89 -11.77
CA LYS A 33 10.41 -3.36 -12.90
C LYS A 33 11.00 -4.74 -12.65
N GLU A 34 11.53 -4.96 -11.45
CA GLU A 34 12.12 -6.24 -11.06
C GLU A 34 11.05 -7.35 -10.93
N TRP A 35 9.89 -7.04 -10.34
CA TRP A 35 8.79 -7.99 -10.24
C TRP A 35 8.26 -8.38 -11.61
N ARG A 36 8.20 -7.42 -12.56
CA ARG A 36 7.86 -7.72 -13.95
C ARG A 36 8.89 -8.65 -14.60
N ARG A 37 10.19 -8.48 -14.33
CA ARG A 37 11.25 -9.35 -14.86
C ARG A 37 11.02 -10.80 -14.48
N VAL A 38 10.71 -11.07 -13.21
CA VAL A 38 10.57 -12.43 -12.70
C VAL A 38 9.18 -13.04 -12.97
N LEU A 39 8.18 -12.26 -13.35
CA LEU A 39 6.90 -12.78 -13.82
C LEU A 39 7.06 -13.37 -15.23
N LYS A 40 6.37 -14.48 -15.47
CA LYS A 40 6.20 -15.07 -16.82
C LYS A 40 5.32 -14.16 -17.69
N PRO A 41 5.40 -14.27 -19.02
CA PRO A 41 4.41 -13.65 -19.91
C PRO A 41 2.98 -14.07 -19.51
N GLY A 42 2.06 -13.10 -19.35
CA GLY A 42 0.70 -13.33 -18.84
C GLY A 42 0.62 -13.56 -17.32
N GLY A 43 1.76 -13.57 -16.61
CA GLY A 43 1.81 -13.62 -15.15
C GLY A 43 1.25 -12.34 -14.53
N ARG A 44 0.76 -12.42 -13.29
CA ARG A 44 0.05 -11.33 -12.61
C ARG A 44 0.76 -10.85 -11.36
N LEU A 45 0.68 -9.55 -11.15
CA LEU A 45 1.05 -8.88 -9.91
C LEU A 45 -0.22 -8.45 -9.18
N LEU A 46 -0.36 -8.84 -7.91
CA LEU A 46 -1.41 -8.37 -7.01
C LEU A 46 -0.76 -7.55 -5.88
N VAL A 47 -1.16 -6.29 -5.76
CA VAL A 47 -0.72 -5.39 -4.70
C VAL A 47 -1.92 -5.03 -3.83
N PHE A 48 -1.81 -5.28 -2.52
CA PHE A 48 -2.77 -4.84 -1.50
C PHE A 48 -2.09 -3.83 -0.60
N ASP A 49 -2.55 -2.59 -0.60
CA ASP A 49 -1.91 -1.52 0.18
C ASP A 49 -2.92 -0.40 0.51
N ALA A 50 -2.45 0.68 1.13
CA ALA A 50 -3.23 1.89 1.40
C ALA A 50 -2.33 3.13 1.47
N ASN A 51 -2.94 4.31 1.57
CA ASN A 51 -2.24 5.59 1.77
C ASN A 51 -1.90 5.79 3.26
N TRP A 52 -1.15 4.84 3.87
CA TRP A 52 -0.94 4.74 5.32
C TRP A 52 -0.41 6.00 5.99
N ASN A 53 0.50 6.71 5.32
CA ASN A 53 1.21 7.86 5.87
C ASN A 53 0.81 9.20 5.22
N ARG A 54 -0.28 9.21 4.46
CA ARG A 54 -0.75 10.42 3.78
C ARG A 54 -1.07 11.56 4.75
N HIS A 55 -1.57 11.24 5.93
CA HIS A 55 -1.87 12.17 7.02
C HIS A 55 -0.66 13.02 7.46
N LEU A 56 0.57 12.60 7.17
CA LEU A 56 1.79 13.37 7.47
C LEU A 56 2.00 14.57 6.51
N TRP A 57 1.26 14.60 5.38
CA TRP A 57 1.38 15.60 4.33
C TRP A 57 0.08 16.34 4.01
N ASP A 58 -1.03 15.84 4.52
CA ASP A 58 -2.37 16.29 4.14
C ASP A 58 -3.18 16.53 5.41
N GLU A 59 -3.49 17.81 5.67
CA GLU A 59 -4.19 18.23 6.88
C GLU A 59 -5.62 17.65 6.95
N GLU A 60 -6.31 17.54 5.81
CA GLU A 60 -7.63 16.93 5.76
C GLU A 60 -7.58 15.45 6.15
N MET A 61 -6.58 14.74 5.65
CA MET A 61 -6.37 13.34 6.01
C MET A 61 -5.97 13.18 7.48
N GLN A 62 -5.20 14.12 8.04
CA GLN A 62 -4.89 14.13 9.47
C GLN A 62 -6.14 14.32 10.31
N GLN A 63 -7.03 15.25 9.95
CA GLN A 63 -8.29 15.46 10.64
C GLN A 63 -9.18 14.22 10.59
N LYS A 64 -9.34 13.61 9.42
CA LYS A 64 -10.10 12.36 9.25
C LYS A 64 -9.54 11.21 10.07
N ARG A 65 -8.21 11.11 10.19
CA ARG A 65 -7.56 10.11 11.04
C ARG A 65 -7.91 10.32 12.52
N VAL A 66 -7.90 11.56 13.00
CA VAL A 66 -8.29 11.89 14.38
C VAL A 66 -9.76 11.52 14.63
N GLU A 67 -10.66 11.82 13.67
CA GLU A 67 -12.06 11.41 13.76
C GLU A 67 -12.21 9.88 13.82
N ASP A 68 -11.48 9.14 13.02
CA ASP A 68 -11.51 7.67 13.02
C ASP A 68 -11.03 7.09 14.36
N GLN A 69 -9.98 7.69 14.94
CA GLN A 69 -9.49 7.32 16.27
C GLN A 69 -10.53 7.63 17.37
N GLN A 70 -11.17 8.79 17.31
CA GLN A 70 -12.24 9.13 18.25
C GLN A 70 -13.43 8.17 18.13
N ASN A 71 -13.87 7.89 16.90
CA ASN A 71 -14.95 6.93 16.65
C ASN A 71 -14.62 5.52 17.15
N TYR A 72 -13.36 5.11 17.09
CA TYR A 72 -12.89 3.82 17.61
C TYR A 72 -13.07 3.75 19.14
N VAL A 73 -12.67 4.81 19.85
CA VAL A 73 -12.81 4.92 21.31
C VAL A 73 -14.29 4.99 21.70
N ASP A 74 -15.08 5.83 21.03
CA ASP A 74 -16.52 6.04 21.34
C ASP A 74 -17.35 4.76 21.14
N LYS A 75 -16.93 3.89 20.22
CA LYS A 75 -17.54 2.57 20.03
C LYS A 75 -17.11 1.53 21.08
N GLY A 76 -16.28 1.90 22.03
CA GLY A 76 -15.82 1.01 23.10
C GLY A 76 -14.90 -0.11 22.64
N PHE A 77 -14.17 0.08 21.56
CA PHE A 77 -13.22 -0.93 21.05
C PHE A 77 -11.92 -1.03 21.86
N GLY A 78 -11.77 -0.20 22.90
CA GLY A 78 -10.63 -0.18 23.80
C GLY A 78 -9.66 0.96 23.52
N GLU A 79 -8.43 0.81 23.99
CA GLU A 79 -7.37 1.78 23.73
C GLU A 79 -6.91 1.70 22.27
N LEU A 80 -6.46 2.83 21.74
CA LEU A 80 -5.86 2.87 20.42
C LEU A 80 -4.61 2.00 20.37
N PRO A 81 -4.36 1.29 19.26
CA PRO A 81 -3.11 0.56 19.10
C PRO A 81 -1.91 1.49 19.26
N HIS A 82 -1.08 1.24 20.25
CA HIS A 82 0.14 2.01 20.48
C HIS A 82 1.29 1.41 19.67
N HIS A 83 1.90 2.24 18.85
CA HIS A 83 3.22 1.94 18.30
C HIS A 83 4.26 2.55 19.24
N LYS A 84 5.22 1.74 19.68
CA LYS A 84 6.43 2.27 20.32
C LYS A 84 7.13 3.13 19.28
N ASP A 85 7.63 4.27 19.64
CA ASP A 85 8.41 5.15 18.74
C ASP A 85 7.63 5.73 17.54
N ILE A 86 6.40 6.24 17.77
CA ILE A 86 5.58 6.89 16.72
C ILE A 86 6.37 8.01 16.02
N GLU A 87 7.07 8.87 16.78
CA GLU A 87 7.83 10.00 16.21
C GLU A 87 8.92 9.54 15.25
N GLU A 88 9.64 8.47 15.57
CA GLU A 88 10.68 7.93 14.68
C GLU A 88 10.06 7.24 13.47
N THR A 89 8.94 6.54 13.65
CA THR A 89 8.19 5.93 12.54
C THR A 89 7.70 7.00 11.56
N ASP A 90 7.14 8.09 12.05
CA ASP A 90 6.67 9.21 11.23
C ASP A 90 7.83 9.89 10.52
N ARG A 91 8.95 10.13 11.22
CA ARG A 91 10.17 10.68 10.63
C ARG A 91 10.70 9.84 9.48
N LEU A 92 10.76 8.51 9.64
CA LEU A 92 11.19 7.59 8.59
C LEU A 92 10.19 7.54 7.43
N SER A 93 8.90 7.54 7.74
CA SER A 93 7.83 7.55 6.74
C SER A 93 7.86 8.79 5.84
N LEU A 94 8.27 9.94 6.38
CA LEU A 94 8.44 11.17 5.61
C LEU A 94 9.56 11.08 4.55
N LEU A 95 10.49 10.15 4.70
CA LEU A 95 11.57 9.91 3.73
C LEU A 95 11.15 8.97 2.59
N LEU A 96 10.02 8.27 2.74
CA LEU A 96 9.55 7.30 1.75
C LEU A 96 8.84 8.00 0.59
N PRO A 97 9.15 7.64 -0.66
CA PRO A 97 8.65 8.32 -1.85
C PRO A 97 7.12 8.30 -1.96
N LEU A 98 6.48 7.18 -1.58
CA LEU A 98 5.03 7.00 -1.72
C LEU A 98 4.19 7.71 -0.64
N THR A 99 4.81 8.23 0.41
CA THR A 99 4.10 9.00 1.44
C THR A 99 3.43 10.26 0.87
N ARG A 100 4.02 10.87 -0.17
CA ARG A 100 3.51 12.08 -0.82
C ARG A 100 2.60 11.82 -2.01
N GLU A 101 2.58 10.60 -2.49
CA GLU A 101 1.82 10.23 -3.69
C GLU A 101 0.40 9.79 -3.35
N TRP A 102 -0.55 10.08 -4.25
CA TRP A 102 -1.87 9.48 -4.20
C TRP A 102 -1.85 8.11 -4.86
N ARG A 103 -2.26 7.11 -4.11
CA ARG A 103 -2.35 5.73 -4.52
C ARG A 103 -3.82 5.27 -4.51
N PRO A 104 -4.25 4.42 -5.45
CA PRO A 104 -3.46 3.62 -6.39
C PRO A 104 -3.07 4.33 -7.70
N GLU A 105 -3.41 5.60 -7.93
CA GLU A 105 -3.19 6.30 -9.20
C GLU A 105 -1.71 6.37 -9.58
N TRP A 106 -0.84 6.64 -8.61
CA TRP A 106 0.61 6.66 -8.85
C TRP A 106 1.09 5.27 -9.30
N ASP A 107 0.63 4.22 -8.63
CA ASP A 107 0.99 2.83 -8.95
C ASP A 107 0.55 2.46 -10.37
N ILE A 108 -0.69 2.78 -10.74
CA ILE A 108 -1.24 2.49 -12.08
C ILE A 108 -0.41 3.17 -13.18
N ARG A 109 -0.05 4.45 -12.99
CA ARG A 109 0.80 5.16 -13.96
C ARG A 109 2.18 4.52 -14.07
N THR A 110 2.78 4.16 -12.93
CA THR A 110 4.11 3.56 -12.87
C THR A 110 4.11 2.14 -13.47
N LEU A 111 3.13 1.32 -13.13
CA LEU A 111 2.99 -0.02 -13.71
C LEU A 111 2.83 0.03 -15.25
N LYS A 112 2.02 0.96 -15.78
CA LYS A 112 1.91 1.18 -17.22
C LYS A 112 3.25 1.55 -17.84
N LYS A 113 4.00 2.46 -17.21
CA LYS A 113 5.33 2.89 -17.65
C LYS A 113 6.32 1.72 -17.68
N GLU A 114 6.25 0.83 -16.70
CA GLU A 114 7.08 -0.37 -16.62
C GLU A 114 6.59 -1.50 -17.55
N GLY A 115 5.54 -1.29 -18.34
CA GLY A 115 5.07 -2.20 -19.37
C GLY A 115 4.09 -3.27 -18.91
N PHE A 116 3.45 -3.08 -17.75
CA PHE A 116 2.29 -3.91 -17.38
C PHE A 116 1.06 -3.51 -18.19
N ALA A 117 0.22 -4.49 -18.45
CA ALA A 117 -1.05 -4.36 -19.16
C ALA A 117 -2.23 -4.81 -18.29
N ASN A 118 -3.45 -4.69 -18.80
CA ASN A 118 -4.69 -5.17 -18.16
C ASN A 118 -4.75 -4.80 -16.65
N ILE A 119 -4.43 -3.52 -16.34
CA ILE A 119 -4.36 -3.03 -14.97
C ILE A 119 -5.78 -2.74 -14.48
N PHE A 120 -6.16 -3.41 -13.39
CA PHE A 120 -7.41 -3.22 -12.67
C PHE A 120 -7.10 -2.79 -11.23
N ALA A 121 -7.88 -1.86 -10.68
CA ALA A 121 -7.80 -1.48 -9.28
C ALA A 121 -9.19 -1.49 -8.62
N GLU A 122 -9.24 -1.94 -7.37
CA GLU A 122 -10.38 -1.82 -6.48
C GLU A 122 -9.97 -0.99 -5.26
N GLU A 123 -10.64 0.14 -5.02
CA GLU A 123 -10.14 1.19 -4.12
C GLU A 123 -10.56 1.03 -2.66
N ASN A 124 -11.59 0.28 -2.34
CA ASN A 124 -12.05 0.13 -0.96
C ASN A 124 -12.36 -1.32 -0.64
N LEU A 125 -11.38 -1.98 -0.07
CA LEU A 125 -11.49 -3.38 0.35
C LEU A 125 -11.79 -3.54 1.84
N ASN A 126 -11.91 -2.47 2.62
CA ASN A 126 -11.98 -2.56 4.09
C ASN A 126 -13.04 -3.55 4.56
N ALA A 127 -14.23 -3.54 3.97
CA ALA A 127 -15.30 -4.48 4.34
C ALA A 127 -14.99 -5.94 4.01
N LYS A 128 -14.05 -6.20 3.07
CA LYS A 128 -13.68 -7.56 2.65
C LYS A 128 -12.50 -8.13 3.43
N VAL A 129 -11.61 -7.27 3.94
CA VAL A 129 -10.29 -7.69 4.45
C VAL A 129 -9.98 -7.26 5.88
N LEU A 130 -10.80 -6.40 6.48
CA LEU A 130 -10.62 -5.87 7.82
C LEU A 130 -11.78 -6.29 8.73
N ASP A 131 -11.47 -6.52 10.02
CA ASP A 131 -12.50 -6.69 11.04
C ASP A 131 -13.21 -5.35 11.38
N ALA A 132 -14.28 -5.41 12.18
CA ALA A 132 -15.08 -4.24 12.52
C ALA A 132 -14.28 -3.11 13.18
N LYS A 133 -13.31 -3.45 14.05
CA LYS A 133 -12.46 -2.46 14.73
C LYS A 133 -11.53 -1.78 13.75
N GLN A 134 -10.87 -2.57 12.90
CA GLN A 134 -9.96 -2.09 11.87
C GLN A 134 -10.70 -1.24 10.82
N GLN A 135 -11.94 -1.59 10.46
CA GLN A 135 -12.76 -0.80 9.53
C GLN A 135 -13.05 0.60 10.07
N VAL A 136 -13.31 0.74 11.37
CA VAL A 136 -13.53 2.06 11.99
C VAL A 136 -12.24 2.85 12.02
N LEU A 137 -11.13 2.23 12.46
CA LEU A 137 -9.84 2.90 12.61
C LEU A 137 -9.22 3.32 11.27
N ASN A 138 -9.49 2.59 10.20
CA ASN A 138 -8.93 2.84 8.86
C ASN A 138 -10.00 3.31 7.85
N ARG A 139 -11.08 3.94 8.30
CA ARG A 139 -12.15 4.43 7.43
C ARG A 139 -11.62 5.47 6.42
N SER A 140 -10.76 6.37 6.88
CA SER A 140 -10.15 7.42 6.05
C SER A 140 -8.97 6.94 5.20
N THR A 141 -8.44 5.75 5.47
CA THR A 141 -7.33 5.14 4.74
C THR A 141 -7.73 3.76 4.20
N PRO A 142 -8.68 3.68 3.26
CA PRO A 142 -9.14 2.41 2.77
C PRO A 142 -8.02 1.66 2.04
N MET A 143 -7.99 0.34 2.25
CA MET A 143 -7.12 -0.53 1.46
C MET A 143 -7.62 -0.62 0.03
N PHE A 144 -6.69 -0.61 -0.90
CA PHE A 144 -6.93 -0.90 -2.30
C PHE A 144 -6.25 -2.20 -2.74
N MET A 145 -6.70 -2.75 -3.86
CA MET A 145 -6.01 -3.82 -4.58
C MET A 145 -5.72 -3.34 -5.99
N ILE A 146 -4.54 -3.69 -6.49
CA ILE A 146 -4.19 -3.56 -7.91
C ILE A 146 -3.88 -4.96 -8.44
N CYS A 147 -4.43 -5.28 -9.60
CA CYS A 147 -4.04 -6.43 -10.40
C CYS A 147 -3.45 -5.91 -11.72
N ALA A 148 -2.26 -6.36 -12.08
CA ALA A 148 -1.58 -5.98 -13.32
C ALA A 148 -0.97 -7.22 -13.97
N GLU A 149 -1.03 -7.31 -15.30
CA GLU A 149 -0.52 -8.44 -16.09
C GLU A 149 0.75 -8.05 -16.84
N LYS A 150 1.75 -8.96 -16.84
CA LYS A 150 2.97 -8.79 -17.64
C LYS A 150 2.74 -9.03 -19.11
#